data_8334280a1082a11299b31a6c333fa027
#
_entry.id   8334280a1082a11299b31a6c333fa027
#
_cell.length_a   1.000
_cell.length_b   1.000
_cell.length_c   1.000
_cell.angle_alpha   90.00
_cell.angle_beta   90.00
_cell.angle_gamma   90.00
#
_symmetry.space_group_name_H-M   'P 1'
#
loop_
_entity.id
_entity.type
_entity.pdbx_description
1 polymer ?
#
loop_
_entity_poly.entity_id
_entity_poly.type
_entity_poly.pdbx_seq_one_letter_code
_entity_poly.pdbx_strand_id
1 'polypeptide(L)'
;MKSAAADARFVLSPDLAEAPVLDRLCSQFVLTLTLNSPGRFNLRRDWSSLLALTGRHLVWPASVLARLRAFLRARCAGNALWRGHEALADDAFMARHGAWKGPYEEGTLFFYIDEYIKDAPKDLLAVLGATRDWLARRVKKEHTLVEKNIDALAGLLQLNPAERALLLYGTLARYQRDLRGLLVEFKVANAQEAYAAIAAVAGVNEQEVADALRAGSRLERIGMVENLISEHNITDLADLMKVSEQLPPVLMREYQGPGDLMAVFTRPASKSTLAPADFGFVADDLRMLSALLRNAVAHKEPGVNVLPYGPPGTGKTELAKVAAQAAGTE
;
A
#
# COMPACT_ATOMS: atom_id res chain seq x y z
N MET A 1 13.03 -12.50 -32.83
CA MET A 1 13.43 -13.57 -31.91
C MET A 1 14.67 -13.19 -31.09
N LYS A 2 14.61 -12.16 -30.22
CA LYS A 2 15.71 -11.75 -29.31
C LYS A 2 15.23 -11.53 -27.87
N SER A 3 14.11 -12.12 -27.49
CA SER A 3 13.51 -11.89 -26.14
C SER A 3 13.59 -13.08 -25.18
N ALA A 4 13.93 -14.26 -25.60
CA ALA A 4 13.88 -15.45 -24.75
C ALA A 4 15.15 -15.68 -23.89
N ALA A 5 16.28 -15.06 -24.23
CA ALA A 5 17.54 -15.28 -23.49
C ALA A 5 17.72 -14.36 -22.27
N ALA A 6 16.92 -13.29 -22.15
CA ALA A 6 17.03 -12.35 -21.02
C ALA A 6 16.20 -12.77 -19.79
N ASP A 7 15.27 -13.70 -19.95
CA ASP A 7 14.34 -14.14 -18.90
C ASP A 7 14.68 -15.50 -18.26
N ALA A 8 15.81 -16.06 -18.56
CA ALA A 8 16.38 -17.19 -17.81
C ALA A 8 16.86 -16.76 -16.41
N ARG A 9 16.15 -15.83 -15.79
CA ARG A 9 16.32 -15.45 -14.40
C ARG A 9 15.71 -16.54 -13.56
N PHE A 10 16.55 -17.10 -12.75
CA PHE A 10 16.13 -18.15 -11.89
C PHE A 10 15.19 -17.61 -10.81
N VAL A 11 14.02 -18.17 -10.73
CA VAL A 11 13.03 -17.83 -9.71
C VAL A 11 12.96 -19.00 -8.74
N LEU A 12 13.18 -18.74 -7.45
CA LEU A 12 13.09 -19.76 -6.41
C LEU A 12 11.67 -20.28 -6.15
N SER A 13 10.65 -19.63 -6.74
CA SER A 13 9.28 -20.08 -6.62
C SER A 13 8.61 -20.18 -7.99
N PRO A 14 8.08 -21.34 -8.38
CA PRO A 14 7.26 -21.49 -9.59
C PRO A 14 5.92 -20.76 -9.48
N ASP A 15 5.47 -20.46 -8.27
CA ASP A 15 4.17 -19.85 -8.00
C ASP A 15 4.14 -18.33 -8.22
N LEU A 16 5.22 -17.76 -8.75
CA LEU A 16 5.32 -16.33 -9.05
C LEU A 16 4.23 -15.82 -10.00
N ALA A 17 3.78 -16.66 -10.92
CA ALA A 17 2.69 -16.31 -11.81
C ALA A 17 1.33 -16.35 -11.08
N GLU A 18 1.22 -17.14 -10.04
CA GLU A 18 -0.02 -17.39 -9.30
C GLU A 18 -0.10 -16.64 -7.96
N ALA A 19 1.02 -16.03 -7.51
CA ALA A 19 1.00 -15.24 -6.30
C ALA A 19 -0.02 -14.09 -6.41
N PRO A 20 -0.84 -13.84 -5.39
CA PRO A 20 -1.80 -12.75 -5.40
C PRO A 20 -1.15 -11.42 -5.75
N VAL A 21 -1.84 -10.62 -6.57
CA VAL A 21 -1.34 -9.30 -6.99
C VAL A 21 -1.01 -8.43 -5.78
N LEU A 22 -1.78 -8.56 -4.71
CA LEU A 22 -1.57 -7.86 -3.46
C LEU A 22 -0.21 -8.19 -2.82
N ASP A 23 0.17 -9.48 -2.78
CA ASP A 23 1.45 -9.91 -2.20
C ASP A 23 2.63 -9.37 -3.02
N ARG A 24 2.48 -9.28 -4.36
CA ARG A 24 3.47 -8.65 -5.23
C ARG A 24 3.62 -7.15 -4.95
N LEU A 25 2.51 -6.46 -4.73
CA LEU A 25 2.51 -5.04 -4.38
C LEU A 25 3.20 -4.80 -3.02
N CYS A 26 2.86 -5.58 -2.00
CA CYS A 26 3.51 -5.52 -0.69
C CYS A 26 5.01 -5.80 -0.76
N SER A 27 5.39 -6.83 -1.52
CA SER A 27 6.80 -7.19 -1.74
C SER A 27 7.57 -6.10 -2.47
N GLN A 28 6.98 -5.49 -3.49
CA GLN A 28 7.58 -4.36 -4.19
C GLN A 28 7.78 -3.17 -3.26
N PHE A 29 6.79 -2.85 -2.44
CA PHE A 29 6.87 -1.77 -1.47
C PHE A 29 8.05 -1.95 -0.52
N VAL A 30 8.14 -3.09 0.15
CA VAL A 30 9.22 -3.38 1.11
C VAL A 30 10.59 -3.40 0.43
N LEU A 31 10.71 -4.00 -0.74
CA LEU A 31 11.98 -4.04 -1.47
C LEU A 31 12.45 -2.65 -1.89
N THR A 32 11.51 -1.81 -2.33
CA THR A 32 11.82 -0.41 -2.67
C THR A 32 12.29 0.36 -1.44
N LEU A 33 11.58 0.20 -0.32
CA LEU A 33 11.94 0.80 0.95
C LEU A 33 13.34 0.37 1.40
N THR A 34 13.60 -0.94 1.43
CA THR A 34 14.87 -1.52 1.88
C THR A 34 16.05 -1.04 1.04
N LEU A 35 15.89 -1.00 -0.28
CA LEU A 35 16.97 -0.64 -1.20
C LEU A 35 17.24 0.87 -1.26
N ASN A 36 16.22 1.69 -1.05
CA ASN A 36 16.37 3.14 -1.04
C ASN A 36 16.89 3.68 0.31
N SER A 37 16.84 2.86 1.36
CA SER A 37 17.27 3.25 2.70
C SER A 37 18.23 2.22 3.31
N PRO A 38 19.39 1.96 2.70
CA PRO A 38 20.25 0.80 2.99
C PRO A 38 20.90 0.82 4.39
N GLY A 39 20.81 1.89 5.14
CA GLY A 39 21.34 1.97 6.51
C GLY A 39 20.30 1.72 7.60
N ARG A 40 19.02 1.64 7.25
CA ARG A 40 17.89 1.60 8.20
C ARG A 40 17.39 0.19 8.49
N PHE A 41 17.54 -0.70 7.53
CA PHE A 41 17.14 -2.09 7.66
C PHE A 41 18.40 -2.95 7.88
N ASN A 42 18.46 -3.66 8.99
CA ASN A 42 19.58 -4.56 9.26
C ASN A 42 19.37 -5.87 8.49
N LEU A 43 19.80 -5.89 7.24
CA LEU A 43 19.64 -7.05 6.35
C LEU A 43 20.18 -8.36 6.93
N ARG A 44 21.14 -8.30 7.86
CA ARG A 44 21.66 -9.51 8.50
C ARG A 44 20.73 -10.06 9.58
N ARG A 45 20.01 -9.18 10.28
CA ARG A 45 19.11 -9.57 11.37
C ARG A 45 17.70 -9.82 10.87
N ASP A 46 17.23 -8.97 9.96
CA ASP A 46 15.82 -8.89 9.60
C ASP A 46 15.52 -9.62 8.29
N TRP A 47 16.51 -10.35 7.75
CA TRP A 47 16.40 -11.09 6.50
C TRP A 47 15.26 -12.13 6.52
N SER A 48 15.06 -12.84 7.61
CA SER A 48 14.02 -13.85 7.74
C SER A 48 12.61 -13.23 7.60
N SER A 49 12.39 -12.06 8.20
CA SER A 49 11.12 -11.33 8.06
C SER A 49 10.90 -10.82 6.63
N LEU A 50 11.97 -10.34 5.99
CA LEU A 50 11.93 -9.95 4.58
C LEU A 50 11.61 -11.14 3.67
N LEU A 51 12.20 -12.31 3.93
CA LEU A 51 11.91 -13.54 3.19
C LEU A 51 10.48 -14.04 3.39
N ALA A 52 9.90 -13.90 4.57
CA ALA A 52 8.52 -14.30 4.83
C ALA A 52 7.56 -13.58 3.88
N LEU A 53 7.81 -12.30 3.58
CA LEU A 53 6.99 -11.54 2.66
C LEU A 53 7.42 -11.71 1.19
N THR A 54 8.72 -11.72 0.91
CA THR A 54 9.25 -11.63 -0.46
C THR A 54 9.76 -12.94 -1.03
N GLY A 55 9.88 -13.98 -0.20
CA GLY A 55 10.56 -15.23 -0.56
C GLY A 55 10.01 -15.91 -1.82
N ARG A 56 8.71 -15.85 -2.03
CA ARG A 56 8.03 -16.38 -3.22
C ARG A 56 8.38 -15.63 -4.50
N HIS A 57 8.91 -14.43 -4.39
CA HIS A 57 9.14 -13.53 -5.53
C HIS A 57 10.62 -13.33 -5.86
N LEU A 58 11.53 -13.98 -5.14
CA LEU A 58 12.97 -13.78 -5.31
C LEU A 58 13.44 -14.14 -6.71
N VAL A 59 14.05 -13.18 -7.36
CA VAL A 59 14.69 -13.33 -8.67
C VAL A 59 16.20 -13.36 -8.46
N TRP A 60 16.81 -14.49 -8.81
CA TRP A 60 18.24 -14.71 -8.64
C TRP A 60 19.01 -14.41 -9.93
N PRO A 61 19.89 -13.40 -9.95
CA PRO A 61 20.82 -13.23 -11.06
C PRO A 61 21.67 -14.49 -11.25
N ALA A 62 21.90 -14.89 -12.51
CA ALA A 62 22.60 -16.15 -12.82
C ALA A 62 23.97 -16.28 -12.12
N SER A 63 24.72 -15.17 -12.03
CA SER A 63 26.01 -15.15 -11.35
C SER A 63 25.91 -15.38 -9.83
N VAL A 64 24.89 -14.83 -9.19
CA VAL A 64 24.62 -15.04 -7.75
C VAL A 64 24.18 -16.46 -7.51
N LEU A 65 23.29 -16.97 -8.36
CA LEU A 65 22.82 -18.34 -8.28
C LEU A 65 23.97 -19.37 -8.43
N ALA A 66 24.92 -19.13 -9.33
CA ALA A 66 26.10 -19.98 -9.49
C ALA A 66 26.94 -20.03 -8.21
N ARG A 67 27.13 -18.90 -7.52
CA ARG A 67 27.84 -18.85 -6.23
C ARG A 67 27.07 -19.55 -5.12
N LEU A 68 25.76 -19.33 -5.02
CA LEU A 68 24.91 -20.04 -4.05
C LEU A 68 25.00 -21.56 -4.26
N ARG A 69 24.92 -22.02 -5.50
CA ARG A 69 25.09 -23.46 -5.81
C ARG A 69 26.44 -24.01 -5.40
N ALA A 70 27.52 -23.28 -5.64
CA ALA A 70 28.84 -23.67 -5.18
C ALA A 70 28.91 -23.79 -3.65
N PHE A 71 28.31 -22.86 -2.94
CA PHE A 71 28.19 -22.90 -1.49
C PHE A 71 27.39 -24.13 -1.01
N LEU A 72 26.22 -24.39 -1.61
CA LEU A 72 25.38 -25.55 -1.28
C LEU A 72 26.13 -26.87 -1.54
N ARG A 73 26.85 -26.98 -2.67
CA ARG A 73 27.67 -28.16 -2.98
C ARG A 73 28.74 -28.41 -1.90
N ALA A 74 29.43 -27.37 -1.48
CA ALA A 74 30.44 -27.47 -0.43
C ALA A 74 29.80 -27.91 0.90
N ARG A 75 28.63 -27.43 1.24
CA ARG A 75 27.89 -27.86 2.44
C ARG A 75 27.40 -29.29 2.33
N CYS A 76 26.88 -29.73 1.19
CA CYS A 76 26.47 -31.11 0.95
C CYS A 76 27.65 -32.10 1.10
N ALA A 77 28.78 -31.76 0.54
CA ALA A 77 29.97 -32.62 0.60
C ALA A 77 30.51 -32.80 2.02
N GLY A 78 30.33 -31.82 2.89
CA GLY A 78 30.86 -31.83 4.26
C GLY A 78 29.93 -32.36 5.35
N ASN A 79 28.66 -32.62 5.05
CA ASN A 79 27.63 -32.86 6.07
C ASN A 79 26.87 -34.17 5.83
N ALA A 80 26.93 -35.08 6.79
CA ALA A 80 26.24 -36.37 6.73
C ALA A 80 24.71 -36.24 6.63
N LEU A 81 24.13 -35.15 7.15
CA LEU A 81 22.70 -34.83 7.05
C LEU A 81 22.26 -34.55 5.62
N TRP A 82 23.20 -34.18 4.74
CA TRP A 82 22.95 -33.84 3.35
C TRP A 82 23.25 -34.98 2.36
N ARG A 83 23.66 -36.14 2.85
CA ARG A 83 23.82 -37.30 1.98
C ARG A 83 22.52 -37.65 1.28
N GLY A 84 22.57 -37.81 -0.03
CA GLY A 84 21.41 -38.07 -0.86
C GLY A 84 20.68 -36.79 -1.33
N HIS A 85 21.21 -35.63 -0.99
CA HIS A 85 20.62 -34.35 -1.37
C HIS A 85 21.51 -33.52 -2.33
N GLU A 86 22.51 -34.16 -2.91
CA GLU A 86 23.40 -33.58 -3.92
C GLU A 86 22.63 -33.01 -5.10
N ALA A 87 21.50 -33.62 -5.42
CA ALA A 87 20.56 -33.10 -6.45
C ALA A 87 20.08 -31.67 -6.18
N LEU A 88 20.13 -31.18 -4.95
CA LEU A 88 19.75 -29.80 -4.62
C LEU A 88 20.70 -28.77 -5.19
N ALA A 89 21.95 -29.17 -5.37
CA ALA A 89 22.94 -28.34 -6.04
C ALA A 89 22.89 -28.50 -7.58
N ASP A 90 22.04 -29.38 -8.09
CA ASP A 90 21.91 -29.67 -9.51
C ASP A 90 21.12 -28.56 -10.20
N ASP A 91 21.65 -28.09 -11.32
CA ASP A 91 21.03 -27.09 -12.16
C ASP A 91 19.66 -27.53 -12.71
N ALA A 92 19.51 -28.83 -13.01
CA ALA A 92 18.26 -29.37 -13.50
C ALA A 92 17.17 -29.39 -12.43
N PHE A 93 17.53 -29.68 -11.17
CA PHE A 93 16.59 -29.62 -10.05
C PHE A 93 16.09 -28.19 -9.82
N MET A 94 16.99 -27.26 -9.75
CA MET A 94 16.68 -25.86 -9.52
C MET A 94 15.88 -25.26 -10.70
N ALA A 95 16.19 -25.65 -11.93
CA ALA A 95 15.44 -25.23 -13.12
C ALA A 95 14.02 -25.84 -13.16
N ARG A 96 13.86 -27.09 -12.71
CA ARG A 96 12.58 -27.80 -12.72
C ARG A 96 11.61 -27.31 -11.64
N HIS A 97 12.14 -27.06 -10.46
CA HIS A 97 11.31 -26.82 -9.31
C HIS A 97 11.13 -25.34 -8.98
N GLY A 98 12.03 -24.48 -9.48
CA GLY A 98 11.95 -23.02 -9.29
C GLY A 98 11.73 -22.59 -7.84
N ALA A 99 11.14 -23.50 -7.05
CA ALA A 99 11.00 -23.53 -5.63
C ALA A 99 11.62 -24.80 -5.09
N TRP A 100 11.97 -24.73 -3.85
CA TRP A 100 12.40 -25.88 -3.09
C TRP A 100 11.22 -26.86 -2.90
N LYS A 101 11.25 -27.95 -3.65
CA LYS A 101 10.36 -29.11 -3.44
C LYS A 101 11.23 -30.35 -3.17
N GLY A 102 12.17 -30.20 -2.28
CA GLY A 102 12.98 -31.30 -1.82
C GLY A 102 12.38 -31.96 -0.55
N PRO A 103 13.03 -32.95 -0.01
CA PRO A 103 12.65 -33.58 1.26
C PRO A 103 12.85 -32.64 2.46
N TYR A 104 13.32 -31.43 2.25
CA TYR A 104 13.45 -30.41 3.28
C TYR A 104 12.29 -29.44 3.23
N GLU A 105 11.85 -29.03 4.40
CA GLU A 105 10.95 -27.91 4.55
C GLU A 105 11.60 -26.63 3.98
N GLU A 106 10.80 -25.76 3.43
CA GLU A 106 11.20 -24.47 2.87
C GLU A 106 12.09 -23.68 3.84
N GLY A 107 11.81 -23.79 5.16
CA GLY A 107 12.61 -23.18 6.21
C GLY A 107 14.08 -23.64 6.25
N THR A 108 14.39 -24.87 5.85
CA THR A 108 15.77 -25.36 5.81
C THR A 108 16.58 -24.72 4.69
N LEU A 109 15.99 -24.52 3.51
CA LEU A 109 16.64 -23.78 2.42
C LEU A 109 16.91 -22.34 2.85
N PHE A 110 15.95 -21.68 3.47
CA PHE A 110 16.12 -20.31 3.96
C PHE A 110 17.22 -20.20 5.00
N PHE A 111 17.39 -21.20 5.86
CA PHE A 111 18.51 -21.24 6.78
C PHE A 111 19.88 -21.22 6.08
N TYR A 112 20.05 -21.99 4.99
CA TYR A 112 21.31 -22.00 4.24
C TYR A 112 21.50 -20.76 3.37
N ILE A 113 20.42 -20.18 2.86
CA ILE A 113 20.48 -18.88 2.19
C ILE A 113 20.90 -17.80 3.19
N ASP A 114 20.35 -17.81 4.42
CA ASP A 114 20.72 -16.90 5.49
C ASP A 114 22.21 -17.03 5.84
N GLU A 115 22.71 -18.27 5.95
CA GLU A 115 24.12 -18.52 6.18
C GLU A 115 25.02 -18.01 5.05
N TYR A 116 24.62 -18.25 3.80
CA TYR A 116 25.32 -17.74 2.61
C TYR A 116 25.38 -16.21 2.58
N ILE A 117 24.27 -15.57 2.85
CA ILE A 117 24.12 -14.12 2.76
C ILE A 117 24.95 -13.39 3.83
N LYS A 118 25.16 -13.99 5.01
CA LYS A 118 26.02 -13.41 6.04
C LYS A 118 27.44 -13.13 5.53
N ASP A 119 27.92 -13.99 4.64
CA ASP A 119 29.24 -13.89 4.04
C ASP A 119 29.24 -13.15 2.69
N ALA A 120 28.07 -13.02 2.05
CA ALA A 120 27.90 -12.42 0.73
C ALA A 120 26.79 -11.34 0.68
N PRO A 121 26.85 -10.27 1.49
CA PRO A 121 25.80 -9.25 1.55
C PRO A 121 25.56 -8.52 0.22
N LYS A 122 26.59 -8.42 -0.64
CA LYS A 122 26.44 -7.84 -1.98
C LYS A 122 25.56 -8.68 -2.90
N ASP A 123 25.60 -10.00 -2.72
CA ASP A 123 24.76 -10.92 -3.49
C ASP A 123 23.29 -10.81 -3.07
N LEU A 124 23.06 -10.62 -1.77
CA LEU A 124 21.71 -10.31 -1.27
C LEU A 124 21.15 -9.05 -1.94
N LEU A 125 21.90 -7.95 -1.91
CA LEU A 125 21.47 -6.70 -2.55
C LEU A 125 21.17 -6.88 -4.05
N ALA A 126 21.97 -7.69 -4.74
CA ALA A 126 21.75 -8.01 -6.15
C ALA A 126 20.43 -8.80 -6.37
N VAL A 127 20.12 -9.76 -5.49
CA VAL A 127 18.85 -10.51 -5.53
C VAL A 127 17.66 -9.60 -5.24
N LEU A 128 17.75 -8.80 -4.18
CA LEU A 128 16.68 -7.86 -3.83
C LEU A 128 16.43 -6.84 -4.93
N GLY A 129 17.49 -6.29 -5.53
CA GLY A 129 17.41 -5.35 -6.64
C GLY A 129 16.76 -5.98 -7.89
N ALA A 130 17.20 -7.17 -8.28
CA ALA A 130 16.62 -7.90 -9.42
C ALA A 130 15.14 -8.24 -9.18
N THR A 131 14.79 -8.61 -7.95
CA THR A 131 13.41 -8.92 -7.55
C THR A 131 12.55 -7.66 -7.60
N ARG A 132 12.98 -6.54 -7.01
CA ARG A 132 12.29 -5.27 -7.08
C ARG A 132 12.01 -4.85 -8.52
N ASP A 133 13.02 -4.90 -9.37
CA ASP A 133 12.90 -4.47 -10.77
C ASP A 133 11.97 -5.38 -11.57
N TRP A 134 11.95 -6.66 -11.25
CA TRP A 134 11.03 -7.61 -11.86
C TRP A 134 9.58 -7.35 -11.41
N LEU A 135 9.35 -7.19 -10.10
CA LEU A 135 8.04 -6.87 -9.53
C LEU A 135 7.50 -5.55 -10.07
N ALA A 136 8.32 -4.51 -10.14
CA ALA A 136 7.92 -3.21 -10.65
C ALA A 136 7.32 -3.28 -12.07
N ARG A 137 7.88 -4.13 -12.94
CA ARG A 137 7.34 -4.36 -14.28
C ARG A 137 6.01 -5.10 -14.30
N ARG A 138 5.79 -5.98 -13.31
CA ARG A 138 4.56 -6.77 -13.19
C ARG A 138 3.45 -5.94 -12.54
N VAL A 139 3.70 -5.38 -11.38
CA VAL A 139 2.73 -4.59 -10.61
C VAL A 139 2.20 -3.42 -11.42
N LYS A 140 3.04 -2.78 -12.22
CA LYS A 140 2.61 -1.68 -13.11
C LYS A 140 1.51 -2.07 -14.11
N LYS A 141 1.37 -3.36 -14.42
CA LYS A 141 0.37 -3.90 -15.36
C LYS A 141 -0.87 -4.46 -14.68
N GLU A 142 -0.82 -4.64 -13.38
CA GLU A 142 -1.84 -5.33 -12.61
C GLU A 142 -2.32 -4.40 -11.49
N HIS A 143 -3.56 -3.93 -11.59
CA HIS A 143 -4.16 -3.11 -10.54
C HIS A 143 -4.94 -3.97 -9.56
N THR A 144 -4.60 -3.86 -8.29
CA THR A 144 -5.35 -4.49 -7.20
C THR A 144 -6.69 -3.80 -6.96
N LEU A 145 -7.60 -4.48 -6.28
CA LEU A 145 -8.86 -3.85 -5.84
C LEU A 145 -8.61 -2.64 -4.94
N VAL A 146 -7.62 -2.75 -4.05
CA VAL A 146 -7.27 -1.65 -3.15
C VAL A 146 -6.78 -0.42 -3.91
N GLU A 147 -5.94 -0.59 -4.94
CA GLU A 147 -5.50 0.53 -5.78
C GLU A 147 -6.66 1.18 -6.52
N LYS A 148 -7.54 0.37 -7.14
CA LYS A 148 -8.72 0.88 -7.86
C LYS A 148 -9.65 1.68 -6.94
N ASN A 149 -9.90 1.17 -5.74
CA ASN A 149 -10.78 1.83 -4.78
C ASN A 149 -10.14 3.10 -4.20
N ILE A 150 -8.84 3.09 -3.95
CA ILE A 150 -8.11 4.29 -3.52
C ILE A 150 -8.07 5.33 -4.64
N ASP A 151 -7.89 4.93 -5.90
CA ASP A 151 -7.94 5.85 -7.04
C ASP A 151 -9.32 6.49 -7.20
N ALA A 152 -10.38 5.72 -7.00
CA ALA A 152 -11.75 6.26 -6.98
C ALA A 152 -11.95 7.27 -5.84
N LEU A 153 -11.51 6.95 -4.61
CA LEU A 153 -11.54 7.88 -3.48
C LEU A 153 -10.68 9.12 -3.73
N ALA A 154 -9.48 8.94 -4.26
CA ALA A 154 -8.58 10.05 -4.56
C ALA A 154 -9.18 11.02 -5.57
N GLY A 155 -9.89 10.50 -6.59
CA GLY A 155 -10.62 11.32 -7.54
C GLY A 155 -11.77 12.10 -6.89
N LEU A 156 -12.56 11.44 -6.05
CA LEU A 156 -13.72 12.05 -5.37
C LEU A 156 -13.30 13.08 -4.31
N LEU A 157 -12.26 12.78 -3.54
CA LEU A 157 -11.79 13.63 -2.45
C LEU A 157 -10.68 14.59 -2.89
N GLN A 158 -10.28 14.56 -4.17
CA GLN A 158 -9.19 15.37 -4.73
C GLN A 158 -7.88 15.22 -3.94
N LEU A 159 -7.53 13.97 -3.60
CA LEU A 159 -6.30 13.68 -2.87
C LEU A 159 -5.08 13.90 -3.76
N ASN A 160 -4.04 14.45 -3.16
CA ASN A 160 -2.75 14.57 -3.84
C ASN A 160 -2.00 13.21 -3.88
N PRO A 161 -0.91 13.08 -4.66
CA PRO A 161 -0.17 11.83 -4.78
C PRO A 161 0.39 11.29 -3.45
N ALA A 162 0.81 12.17 -2.53
CA ALA A 162 1.31 11.77 -1.21
C ALA A 162 0.18 11.21 -0.34
N GLU A 163 -0.97 11.87 -0.28
CA GLU A 163 -2.15 11.42 0.44
C GLU A 163 -2.64 10.06 -0.08
N ARG A 164 -2.68 9.90 -1.42
CA ARG A 164 -3.00 8.62 -2.06
C ARG A 164 -2.03 7.50 -1.66
N ALA A 165 -0.73 7.77 -1.70
CA ALA A 165 0.29 6.80 -1.34
C ALA A 165 0.20 6.39 0.14
N LEU A 166 -0.02 7.35 1.03
CA LEU A 166 -0.20 7.09 2.46
C LEU A 166 -1.42 6.19 2.73
N LEU A 167 -2.55 6.45 2.05
CA LEU A 167 -3.73 5.58 2.17
C LEU A 167 -3.45 4.17 1.64
N LEU A 168 -2.77 4.05 0.51
CA LEU A 168 -2.43 2.75 -0.06
C LEU A 168 -1.52 1.96 0.89
N TYR A 169 -0.38 2.51 1.23
CA TYR A 169 0.60 1.79 2.04
C TYR A 169 0.13 1.57 3.48
N GLY A 170 -0.60 2.52 4.07
CA GLY A 170 -1.22 2.35 5.37
C GLY A 170 -2.28 1.25 5.38
N THR A 171 -3.11 1.18 4.33
CA THR A 171 -4.10 0.10 4.16
C THR A 171 -3.42 -1.26 4.02
N LEU A 172 -2.37 -1.36 3.20
CA LEU A 172 -1.60 -2.59 3.05
C LEU A 172 -0.93 -3.01 4.36
N ALA A 173 -0.34 -2.06 5.10
CA ALA A 173 0.30 -2.32 6.39
C ALA A 173 -0.69 -2.82 7.46
N ARG A 174 -1.93 -2.32 7.44
CA ARG A 174 -2.97 -2.82 8.35
C ARG A 174 -3.53 -4.18 7.93
N TYR A 175 -3.63 -4.43 6.64
CA TYR A 175 -4.19 -5.68 6.12
C TYR A 175 -3.18 -6.83 6.15
N GLN A 176 -1.93 -6.57 5.78
CA GLN A 176 -0.88 -7.59 5.64
C GLN A 176 0.04 -7.60 6.87
N ARG A 177 -0.08 -8.67 7.67
CA ARG A 177 0.64 -8.81 8.95
C ARG A 177 2.15 -8.74 8.79
N ASP A 178 2.69 -9.45 7.79
CA ASP A 178 4.14 -9.55 7.58
C ASP A 178 4.73 -8.22 7.13
N LEU A 179 3.97 -7.47 6.30
CA LEU A 179 4.34 -6.10 5.94
C LEU A 179 4.41 -5.19 7.17
N ARG A 180 3.40 -5.26 8.04
CA ARG A 180 3.40 -4.46 9.28
C ARG A 180 4.59 -4.80 10.17
N GLY A 181 4.90 -6.10 10.32
CA GLY A 181 6.06 -6.56 11.09
C GLY A 181 7.36 -5.96 10.57
N LEU A 182 7.56 -5.95 9.25
CA LEU A 182 8.73 -5.34 8.63
C LEU A 182 8.80 -3.82 8.82
N LEU A 183 7.66 -3.11 8.76
CA LEU A 183 7.63 -1.67 9.01
C LEU A 183 7.99 -1.31 10.45
N VAL A 184 7.62 -2.15 11.44
CA VAL A 184 8.04 -2.01 12.84
C VAL A 184 9.56 -2.20 12.99
N GLU A 185 10.16 -3.12 12.22
CA GLU A 185 11.61 -3.31 12.23
C GLU A 185 12.39 -2.18 11.51
N PHE A 186 11.71 -1.40 10.68
CA PHE A 186 12.31 -0.26 9.99
C PHE A 186 12.38 0.95 10.93
N LYS A 187 13.44 0.99 11.74
CA LYS A 187 13.64 2.05 12.73
C LYS A 187 14.07 3.36 12.09
N VAL A 188 13.52 4.44 12.61
CA VAL A 188 13.84 5.81 12.20
C VAL A 188 14.26 6.63 13.42
N ALA A 189 15.16 7.56 13.24
CA ALA A 189 15.64 8.42 14.32
C ALA A 189 14.71 9.61 14.58
N ASN A 190 13.93 9.99 13.57
CA ASN A 190 13.00 11.13 13.63
C ASN A 190 11.98 11.07 12.50
N ALA A 191 10.99 11.96 12.55
CA ALA A 191 9.93 12.06 11.55
C ALA A 191 10.45 12.36 10.14
N GLN A 192 11.48 13.19 10.00
CA GLN A 192 12.03 13.56 8.69
C GLN A 192 12.59 12.36 7.94
N GLU A 193 13.29 11.46 8.64
CA GLU A 193 13.76 10.21 8.03
C GLU A 193 12.62 9.31 7.57
N ALA A 194 11.55 9.26 8.34
CA ALA A 194 10.37 8.49 7.97
C ALA A 194 9.66 9.10 6.75
N TYR A 195 9.53 10.43 6.69
CA TYR A 195 8.97 11.12 5.52
C TYR A 195 9.81 10.87 4.26
N ALA A 196 11.14 10.97 4.37
CA ALA A 196 12.05 10.68 3.28
C ALA A 196 11.91 9.24 2.76
N ALA A 197 11.78 8.26 3.67
CA ALA A 197 11.60 6.86 3.31
C ALA A 197 10.27 6.62 2.55
N ILE A 198 9.18 7.20 3.05
CA ILE A 198 7.86 7.11 2.40
C ILE A 198 7.87 7.83 1.05
N ALA A 199 8.43 9.04 0.99
CA ALA A 199 8.53 9.83 -0.24
C ALA A 199 9.30 9.08 -1.33
N ALA A 200 10.42 8.44 -0.98
CA ALA A 200 11.23 7.64 -1.91
C ALA A 200 10.47 6.44 -2.48
N VAL A 201 9.61 5.80 -1.68
CA VAL A 201 8.76 4.68 -2.14
C VAL A 201 7.61 5.16 -2.99
N ALA A 202 6.97 6.24 -2.58
CA ALA A 202 5.80 6.80 -3.27
C ALA A 202 6.16 7.58 -4.54
N GLY A 203 7.44 7.98 -4.70
CA GLY A 203 7.88 8.82 -5.81
C GLY A 203 7.36 10.26 -5.71
N VAL A 204 7.21 10.77 -4.49
CA VAL A 204 6.71 12.13 -4.18
C VAL A 204 7.76 12.91 -3.40
N ASN A 205 7.49 14.20 -3.14
CA ASN A 205 8.38 15.03 -2.34
C ASN A 205 8.18 14.76 -0.83
N GLU A 206 9.25 14.86 -0.04
CA GLU A 206 9.21 14.70 1.42
C GLU A 206 8.25 15.69 2.10
N GLN A 207 8.24 16.94 1.61
CA GLN A 207 7.36 17.98 2.14
C GLN A 207 5.87 17.63 1.90
N GLU A 208 5.52 17.02 0.77
CA GLU A 208 4.16 16.57 0.51
C GLU A 208 3.72 15.48 1.49
N VAL A 209 4.64 14.57 1.87
CA VAL A 209 4.38 13.55 2.89
C VAL A 209 4.20 14.20 4.26
N ALA A 210 5.09 15.13 4.63
CA ALA A 210 5.01 15.86 5.89
C ALA A 210 3.70 16.64 6.01
N ASP A 211 3.29 17.35 4.95
CA ASP A 211 2.03 18.10 4.90
C ASP A 211 0.79 17.19 5.01
N ALA A 212 0.83 16.02 4.39
CA ALA A 212 -0.26 15.05 4.45
C ALA A 212 -0.41 14.40 5.85
N LEU A 213 0.69 14.34 6.62
CA LEU A 213 0.74 13.72 7.95
C LEU A 213 0.66 14.72 9.12
N ARG A 214 0.75 16.02 8.87
CA ARG A 214 0.66 17.01 9.94
C ARG A 214 -0.70 17.03 10.62
N ALA A 215 -0.72 17.48 11.88
CA ALA A 215 -1.96 17.70 12.61
C ALA A 215 -2.91 18.65 11.86
N GLY A 216 -4.19 18.32 11.79
CA GLY A 216 -5.19 19.06 11.04
C GLY A 216 -5.11 18.88 9.53
N SER A 217 -4.33 17.91 9.05
CA SER A 217 -4.27 17.56 7.62
C SER A 217 -5.64 17.10 7.08
N ARG A 218 -5.78 17.07 5.76
CA ARG A 218 -7.03 16.64 5.12
C ARG A 218 -7.38 15.20 5.50
N LEU A 219 -6.41 14.28 5.47
CA LEU A 219 -6.64 12.86 5.79
C LEU A 219 -7.14 12.68 7.23
N GLU A 220 -6.59 13.43 8.18
CA GLU A 220 -7.05 13.41 9.57
C GLU A 220 -8.46 13.97 9.70
N ARG A 221 -8.74 15.15 9.10
CA ARG A 221 -10.06 15.80 9.18
C ARG A 221 -11.19 14.96 8.60
N ILE A 222 -10.92 14.17 7.56
CA ILE A 222 -11.92 13.26 6.98
C ILE A 222 -11.93 11.88 7.66
N GLY A 223 -11.14 11.68 8.72
CA GLY A 223 -11.11 10.45 9.52
C GLY A 223 -10.48 9.25 8.81
N MET A 224 -9.69 9.47 7.77
CA MET A 224 -9.03 8.38 7.04
C MET A 224 -7.71 7.94 7.67
N VAL A 225 -7.07 8.84 8.40
CA VAL A 225 -5.87 8.56 9.19
C VAL A 225 -6.20 8.81 10.64
N GLU A 226 -5.85 7.86 11.49
CA GLU A 226 -6.05 7.96 12.94
C GLU A 226 -4.88 8.70 13.56
N ASN A 227 -5.22 9.66 14.39
CA ASN A 227 -4.38 10.32 15.39
C ASN A 227 -2.88 10.35 15.05
N LEU A 228 -2.48 11.35 14.31
CA LEU A 228 -1.08 11.53 13.95
C LEU A 228 -0.26 11.72 15.23
N ILE A 229 0.69 10.83 15.39
CA ILE A 229 1.64 10.86 16.49
C ILE A 229 2.39 12.17 16.41
N SER A 230 2.60 12.82 17.55
CA SER A 230 3.51 13.95 17.59
C SER A 230 4.88 13.53 17.06
N GLU A 231 5.54 14.38 16.30
CA GLU A 231 6.84 14.10 15.65
C GLU A 231 7.88 13.48 16.59
N HIS A 232 7.76 13.71 17.89
CA HIS A 232 8.66 13.22 18.93
C HIS A 232 8.48 11.72 19.28
N ASN A 233 7.40 11.09 18.82
CA ASN A 233 7.06 9.71 19.19
C ASN A 233 7.18 8.71 18.02
N ILE A 234 7.72 9.14 16.88
CA ILE A 234 7.92 8.26 15.73
C ILE A 234 9.21 7.48 15.94
N THR A 235 9.08 6.16 16.09
CA THR A 235 10.20 5.24 16.30
C THR A 235 10.42 4.27 15.14
N ASP A 236 9.39 4.07 14.33
CA ASP A 236 9.41 3.19 13.16
C ASP A 236 8.38 3.61 12.11
N LEU A 237 8.42 2.99 10.93
CA LEU A 237 7.52 3.35 9.84
C LEU A 237 6.07 2.91 10.07
N ALA A 238 5.81 1.89 10.90
CA ALA A 238 4.46 1.47 11.19
C ALA A 238 3.68 2.55 11.95
N ASP A 239 4.37 3.42 12.69
CA ASP A 239 3.77 4.54 13.40
C ASP A 239 3.12 5.56 12.46
N LEU A 240 3.67 5.76 11.27
CA LEU A 240 3.12 6.68 10.26
C LEU A 240 2.04 6.06 9.38
N MET A 241 1.93 4.73 9.37
CA MET A 241 0.99 3.99 8.51
C MET A 241 -0.34 3.69 9.21
N LYS A 242 -0.79 4.56 10.12
CA LYS A 242 -2.02 4.36 10.90
C LYS A 242 -3.25 4.92 10.18
N VAL A 243 -3.71 4.21 9.16
CA VAL A 243 -5.02 4.47 8.58
C VAL A 243 -6.14 3.95 9.49
N SER A 244 -7.35 4.50 9.35
CA SER A 244 -8.52 4.05 10.10
C SER A 244 -8.75 2.54 9.96
N GLU A 245 -9.11 1.86 11.04
CA GLU A 245 -9.37 0.41 11.06
C GLU A 245 -10.50 -0.01 10.13
N GLN A 246 -11.40 0.90 9.81
CA GLN A 246 -12.53 0.65 8.93
C GLN A 246 -12.13 0.65 7.45
N LEU A 247 -10.99 1.25 7.08
CA LEU A 247 -10.58 1.39 5.69
C LEU A 247 -10.20 0.07 5.00
N PRO A 248 -9.34 -0.80 5.57
CA PRO A 248 -8.94 -2.01 4.88
C PRO A 248 -10.12 -2.91 4.47
N PRO A 249 -11.11 -3.22 5.34
CA PRO A 249 -12.26 -4.01 4.95
C PRO A 249 -13.11 -3.39 3.83
N VAL A 250 -13.16 -2.06 3.76
CA VAL A 250 -13.87 -1.32 2.71
C VAL A 250 -13.08 -1.35 1.42
N LEU A 251 -11.79 -0.99 1.46
CA LEU A 251 -10.95 -0.86 0.27
C LEU A 251 -10.59 -2.19 -0.40
N MET A 252 -10.77 -3.31 0.30
CA MET A 252 -10.55 -4.66 -0.25
C MET A 252 -11.81 -5.28 -0.89
N ARG A 253 -12.95 -4.58 -0.91
CA ARG A 253 -14.19 -5.05 -1.54
C ARG A 253 -14.28 -4.64 -2.99
N GLU A 254 -15.02 -5.41 -3.75
CA GLU A 254 -15.41 -5.05 -5.11
C GLU A 254 -16.64 -4.13 -5.10
N TYR A 255 -16.59 -3.08 -5.91
CA TYR A 255 -17.67 -2.12 -6.10
C TYR A 255 -17.98 -1.97 -7.58
N GLN A 256 -19.26 -1.76 -7.92
CA GLN A 256 -19.70 -1.55 -9.30
C GLN A 256 -19.26 -0.18 -9.83
N GLY A 257 -19.05 0.79 -8.93
CA GLY A 257 -18.59 2.12 -9.29
C GLY A 257 -18.23 2.98 -8.09
N PRO A 258 -17.70 4.19 -8.33
CA PRO A 258 -17.33 5.12 -7.26
C PRO A 258 -18.49 5.50 -6.33
N GLY A 259 -19.71 5.52 -6.83
CA GLY A 259 -20.91 5.81 -6.03
C GLY A 259 -21.16 4.76 -4.96
N ASP A 260 -20.99 3.46 -5.29
CA ASP A 260 -21.17 2.37 -4.33
C ASP A 260 -20.10 2.40 -3.23
N LEU A 261 -18.88 2.77 -3.60
CA LEU A 261 -17.80 2.96 -2.63
C LEU A 261 -18.14 4.13 -1.69
N MET A 262 -18.62 5.24 -2.23
CA MET A 262 -19.02 6.40 -1.41
C MET A 262 -20.21 6.09 -0.50
N ALA A 263 -21.14 5.26 -0.92
CA ALA A 263 -22.27 4.84 -0.10
C ALA A 263 -21.89 4.12 1.20
N VAL A 264 -20.64 3.65 1.32
CA VAL A 264 -20.11 3.11 2.59
C VAL A 264 -19.83 4.23 3.60
N PHE A 265 -19.41 5.40 3.14
CA PHE A 265 -19.04 6.55 3.97
C PHE A 265 -20.16 7.58 4.11
N THR A 266 -21.13 7.56 3.20
CA THR A 266 -22.23 8.51 3.14
C THR A 266 -23.56 7.76 3.13
N ARG A 267 -24.60 8.44 3.63
CA ARG A 267 -25.97 7.96 3.48
C ARG A 267 -26.73 8.98 2.62
N PRO A 268 -27.42 8.56 1.57
CA PRO A 268 -28.30 9.45 0.84
C PRO A 268 -29.29 10.12 1.80
N ALA A 269 -29.46 11.41 1.69
CA ALA A 269 -30.45 12.10 2.48
C ALA A 269 -31.86 11.63 2.07
N SER A 270 -32.73 11.42 3.05
CA SER A 270 -34.15 11.18 2.74
C SER A 270 -34.72 12.39 2.01
N LYS A 271 -35.46 12.16 0.94
CA LYS A 271 -36.16 13.27 0.24
C LYS A 271 -37.06 14.00 1.21
N SER A 272 -37.05 15.34 1.12
CA SER A 272 -38.02 16.14 1.88
C SER A 272 -39.41 15.95 1.30
N THR A 273 -40.38 15.87 2.16
CA THR A 273 -41.82 15.94 1.76
C THR A 273 -42.30 17.38 1.60
N LEU A 274 -41.45 18.34 2.03
CA LEU A 274 -41.73 19.76 1.93
C LEU A 274 -41.26 20.32 0.58
N ALA A 275 -41.98 21.31 0.07
CA ALA A 275 -41.65 22.03 -1.13
C ALA A 275 -41.08 23.43 -0.82
N PRO A 276 -40.40 24.10 -1.75
CA PRO A 276 -39.92 25.47 -1.54
C PRO A 276 -40.99 26.45 -1.06
N ALA A 277 -42.24 26.22 -1.45
CA ALA A 277 -43.38 27.05 -1.04
C ALA A 277 -43.69 27.00 0.47
N ASP A 278 -43.31 25.89 1.14
CA ASP A 278 -43.53 25.71 2.58
C ASP A 278 -42.56 26.57 3.41
N PHE A 279 -41.53 27.11 2.79
CA PHE A 279 -40.52 27.99 3.38
C PHE A 279 -40.71 29.47 3.04
N GLY A 280 -41.96 29.90 2.92
CA GLY A 280 -42.30 31.28 2.55
C GLY A 280 -41.67 32.35 3.44
N PHE A 281 -41.43 32.04 4.73
CA PHE A 281 -40.80 32.93 5.71
C PHE A 281 -39.28 33.14 5.48
N VAL A 282 -38.64 32.32 4.65
CA VAL A 282 -37.23 32.42 4.22
C VAL A 282 -37.08 32.22 2.70
N ALA A 283 -38.10 32.63 1.94
CA ALA A 283 -38.14 32.37 0.51
C ALA A 283 -36.98 33.00 -0.27
N ASP A 284 -36.52 34.17 0.13
CA ASP A 284 -35.40 34.86 -0.50
C ASP A 284 -34.08 34.17 -0.19
N ASP A 285 -33.88 33.80 1.06
CA ASP A 285 -32.69 33.04 1.48
C ASP A 285 -32.63 31.68 0.80
N LEU A 286 -33.77 30.98 0.68
CA LEU A 286 -33.83 29.69 -0.01
C LEU A 286 -33.54 29.82 -1.51
N ARG A 287 -34.02 30.88 -2.17
CA ARG A 287 -33.68 31.15 -3.57
C ARG A 287 -32.19 31.40 -3.76
N MET A 288 -31.62 32.26 -2.91
CA MET A 288 -30.19 32.57 -2.94
C MET A 288 -29.34 31.32 -2.65
N LEU A 289 -29.70 30.55 -1.63
CA LEU A 289 -29.02 29.30 -1.29
C LEU A 289 -29.08 28.29 -2.44
N SER A 290 -30.24 28.08 -3.02
CA SER A 290 -30.43 27.15 -4.15
C SER A 290 -29.65 27.59 -5.39
N ALA A 291 -29.56 28.90 -5.65
CA ALA A 291 -28.74 29.44 -6.74
C ALA A 291 -27.25 29.27 -6.47
N LEU A 292 -26.79 29.55 -5.25
CA LEU A 292 -25.41 29.34 -4.82
C LEU A 292 -24.97 27.85 -4.98
N LEU A 293 -25.76 26.93 -4.45
CA LEU A 293 -25.48 25.50 -4.55
C LEU A 293 -25.47 25.02 -6.00
N ARG A 294 -26.43 25.46 -6.82
CA ARG A 294 -26.50 25.12 -8.26
C ARG A 294 -25.26 25.61 -9.00
N ASN A 295 -24.84 26.84 -8.72
CA ASN A 295 -23.64 27.43 -9.33
C ASN A 295 -22.36 26.67 -8.90
N ALA A 296 -22.22 26.40 -7.61
CA ALA A 296 -21.08 25.65 -7.05
C ALA A 296 -20.98 24.27 -7.67
N VAL A 297 -22.08 23.54 -7.82
CA VAL A 297 -22.11 22.22 -8.45
C VAL A 297 -21.76 22.32 -9.95
N ALA A 298 -22.32 23.27 -10.67
CA ALA A 298 -22.05 23.45 -12.09
C ALA A 298 -20.58 23.78 -12.39
N HIS A 299 -19.94 24.56 -11.54
CA HIS A 299 -18.54 24.94 -11.67
C HIS A 299 -17.56 24.05 -10.89
N LYS A 300 -18.06 23.03 -10.18
CA LYS A 300 -17.26 22.15 -9.30
C LYS A 300 -16.43 22.96 -8.29
N GLU A 301 -17.00 24.00 -7.73
CA GLU A 301 -16.34 24.88 -6.76
C GLU A 301 -16.13 24.13 -5.43
N PRO A 302 -14.89 23.94 -4.97
CA PRO A 302 -14.62 23.30 -3.68
C PRO A 302 -14.84 24.28 -2.52
N GLY A 303 -15.18 23.74 -1.34
CA GLY A 303 -15.17 24.52 -0.09
C GLY A 303 -16.38 25.42 0.13
N VAL A 304 -17.44 25.28 -0.65
CA VAL A 304 -18.71 25.98 -0.40
C VAL A 304 -19.40 25.36 0.82
N ASN A 305 -19.43 26.09 1.92
CA ASN A 305 -20.08 25.66 3.15
C ASN A 305 -21.19 26.63 3.52
N VAL A 306 -22.36 26.09 3.84
CA VAL A 306 -23.51 26.88 4.31
C VAL A 306 -23.89 26.39 5.70
N LEU A 307 -23.97 27.31 6.64
CA LEU A 307 -24.35 27.03 8.03
C LEU A 307 -25.77 27.61 8.32
N PRO A 308 -26.81 26.77 8.26
CA PRO A 308 -28.13 27.19 8.74
C PRO A 308 -28.11 27.27 10.28
N TYR A 309 -28.44 28.41 10.85
CA TYR A 309 -28.52 28.60 12.30
C TYR A 309 -29.93 29.05 12.73
N GLY A 310 -30.26 28.81 14.00
CA GLY A 310 -31.55 29.17 14.58
C GLY A 310 -32.02 28.20 15.64
N PRO A 311 -33.16 28.44 16.33
CA PRO A 311 -33.69 27.59 17.37
C PRO A 311 -33.94 26.13 16.91
N PRO A 312 -33.92 25.14 17.81
CA PRO A 312 -34.34 23.77 17.50
C PRO A 312 -35.79 23.76 16.96
N GLY A 313 -36.08 22.82 16.02
CA GLY A 313 -37.42 22.64 15.48
C GLY A 313 -37.85 23.60 14.36
N THR A 314 -36.99 24.53 13.93
CA THR A 314 -37.32 25.51 12.87
C THR A 314 -37.17 24.99 11.44
N GLY A 315 -37.04 23.69 11.23
CA GLY A 315 -36.99 23.07 9.90
C GLY A 315 -35.66 23.17 9.15
N LYS A 316 -34.53 23.52 9.82
CA LYS A 316 -33.20 23.68 9.16
C LYS A 316 -32.78 22.46 8.34
N THR A 317 -33.00 21.27 8.87
CA THR A 317 -32.67 20.02 8.17
C THR A 317 -33.51 19.85 6.89
N GLU A 318 -34.82 20.14 6.96
CA GLU A 318 -35.68 20.04 5.82
C GLU A 318 -35.40 21.17 4.79
N LEU A 319 -35.07 22.39 5.26
CA LEU A 319 -34.61 23.49 4.40
C LEU A 319 -33.36 23.08 3.60
N ALA A 320 -32.36 22.44 4.27
CA ALA A 320 -31.15 21.96 3.61
C ALA A 320 -31.48 20.91 2.52
N LYS A 321 -32.37 19.96 2.81
CA LYS A 321 -32.83 18.96 1.82
C LYS A 321 -33.54 19.60 0.62
N VAL A 322 -34.45 20.53 0.87
CA VAL A 322 -35.16 21.23 -0.19
C VAL A 322 -34.22 22.06 -1.05
N ALA A 323 -33.26 22.75 -0.45
CA ALA A 323 -32.23 23.50 -1.17
C ALA A 323 -31.34 22.59 -2.03
N ALA A 324 -30.92 21.46 -1.51
CA ALA A 324 -30.12 20.46 -2.24
C ALA A 324 -30.93 19.90 -3.43
N GLN A 325 -32.17 19.49 -3.22
CA GLN A 325 -33.05 19.01 -4.28
C GLN A 325 -33.27 20.07 -5.37
N ALA A 326 -33.49 21.34 -4.98
CA ALA A 326 -33.63 22.45 -5.92
C ALA A 326 -32.34 22.74 -6.70
N ALA A 327 -31.19 22.37 -6.15
CA ALA A 327 -29.87 22.45 -6.80
C ALA A 327 -29.53 21.24 -7.66
N GLY A 328 -30.34 20.15 -7.62
CA GLY A 328 -30.09 18.91 -8.34
C GLY A 328 -29.04 18.01 -7.65
N THR A 329 -28.89 18.14 -6.32
CA THR A 329 -27.97 17.35 -5.49
C THR A 329 -28.71 16.64 -4.37
N GLU A 330 -28.02 15.74 -3.69
CA GLU A 330 -28.50 15.02 -2.50
C GLU A 330 -27.66 15.34 -1.26
#